data_00592e6e4a61a9e9b0f6b5abddaf5e41
#
_entry.id   00592e6e4a61a9e9b0f6b5abddaf5e41
#
_cell.length_a   1.000
_cell.length_b   1.000
_cell.length_c   1.000
_cell.angle_alpha   90.00
_cell.angle_beta   90.00
_cell.angle_gamma   90.00
#
_symmetry.space_group_name_H-M   'P 1'
#
loop_
_entity.id
_entity.type
_entity.pdbx_description
1 polymer ?
#
loop_
_entity_poly.entity_id
_entity_poly.type
_entity_poly.pdbx_seq_one_letter_code
_entity_poly.pdbx_strand_id
1 'polypeptide(L)'
;MEDKNNIALSVRDLKTFFYTNNRCNKAVNGVSFDVEKGKTLCIVGESGCGKSVTAATIMQLLPTLSRIEEGEIKFQKDDKIINIEKLEKNGKEMREIRGSDIAMIFQ
;
A
#
# COMPACT_ATOMS: atom_id res chain seq x y z
N MET A 1 24.32 -6.11 6.60
CA MET A 1 23.03 -6.15 7.31
C MET A 1 22.28 -4.87 7.02
N GLU A 2 21.09 -4.99 6.51
CA GLU A 2 20.33 -3.80 6.21
C GLU A 2 19.92 -3.07 7.47
N ASP A 3 20.13 -1.78 7.46
CA ASP A 3 19.69 -0.91 8.53
C ASP A 3 18.18 -0.72 8.38
N LYS A 4 17.40 -1.14 9.36
CA LYS A 4 15.95 -0.98 9.33
C LYS A 4 15.51 0.47 9.19
N ASN A 5 16.37 1.41 9.58
CA ASN A 5 16.10 2.83 9.48
C ASN A 5 16.20 3.35 8.04
N ASN A 6 16.72 2.54 7.11
CA ASN A 6 16.82 2.91 5.71
C ASN A 6 15.58 2.55 4.90
N ILE A 7 14.63 1.83 5.48
CA ILE A 7 13.41 1.42 4.79
C ILE A 7 12.33 2.46 5.01
N ALA A 8 11.90 3.14 3.94
CA ALA A 8 10.84 4.13 4.03
C ALA A 8 9.46 3.46 4.04
N LEU A 9 9.31 2.40 3.25
CA LEU A 9 8.04 1.69 3.14
C LEU A 9 8.32 0.20 3.01
N SER A 10 7.64 -0.60 3.81
CA SER A 10 7.76 -2.06 3.75
C SER A 10 6.38 -2.68 3.59
N VAL A 11 6.20 -3.46 2.53
CA VAL A 11 4.96 -4.17 2.25
C VAL A 11 5.24 -5.67 2.34
N ARG A 12 4.41 -6.39 3.10
CA ARG A 12 4.57 -7.82 3.32
C ARG A 12 3.26 -8.55 3.12
N ASP A 13 3.28 -9.54 2.22
CA ASP A 13 2.16 -10.46 1.96
C ASP A 13 0.83 -9.75 1.75
N LEU A 14 0.86 -8.63 1.04
CA LEU A 14 -0.31 -7.80 0.83
C LEU A 14 -1.33 -8.51 -0.04
N LYS A 15 -2.58 -8.56 0.44
CA LYS A 15 -3.70 -9.12 -0.29
C LYS A 15 -4.85 -8.13 -0.33
N THR A 16 -5.25 -7.72 -1.51
CA THR A 16 -6.36 -6.82 -1.74
C THR A 16 -7.34 -7.48 -2.68
N PHE A 17 -8.55 -7.71 -2.21
CA PHE A 17 -9.58 -8.44 -2.95
C PHE A 17 -10.76 -7.52 -3.25
N PHE A 18 -11.37 -7.74 -4.41
CA PHE A 18 -12.57 -7.04 -4.83
C PHE A 18 -13.74 -8.02 -4.79
N TYR A 19 -14.86 -7.59 -4.24
CA TYR A 19 -16.05 -8.42 -4.09
C TYR A 19 -17.20 -7.85 -4.91
N THR A 20 -17.66 -8.62 -5.90
CA THR A 20 -18.78 -8.23 -6.75
C THR A 20 -19.67 -9.43 -7.00
N ASN A 21 -20.99 -9.29 -6.82
CA ASN A 21 -22.01 -10.30 -7.23
C ASN A 21 -21.55 -11.76 -7.08
N ASN A 22 -21.24 -12.19 -5.88
CA ASN A 22 -20.80 -13.56 -5.56
C ASN A 22 -19.42 -13.92 -6.14
N ARG A 23 -18.67 -12.94 -6.63
CA ARG A 23 -17.31 -13.16 -7.13
C ARG A 23 -16.31 -12.45 -6.25
N CYS A 24 -15.15 -13.07 -6.13
CA CYS A 24 -14.02 -12.49 -5.43
C CYS A 24 -12.84 -12.39 -6.41
N ASN A 25 -12.43 -11.17 -6.71
CA ASN A 25 -11.27 -10.95 -7.55
C ASN A 25 -10.07 -10.64 -6.66
N LYS A 26 -9.08 -11.52 -6.68
CA LYS A 26 -7.85 -11.36 -5.91
C LYS A 26 -6.87 -10.49 -6.68
N ALA A 27 -7.16 -9.20 -6.73
CA ALA A 27 -6.38 -8.25 -7.54
C ALA A 27 -4.92 -8.16 -7.08
N VAL A 28 -4.67 -8.19 -5.79
CA VAL A 28 -3.34 -8.29 -5.21
C VAL A 28 -3.36 -9.49 -4.28
N ASN A 29 -2.48 -10.44 -4.51
CA ASN A 29 -2.50 -11.71 -3.79
C ASN A 29 -1.10 -12.14 -3.35
N GLY A 30 -0.62 -11.56 -2.26
CA GLY A 30 0.66 -11.93 -1.67
C GLY A 30 1.86 -11.17 -2.20
N VAL A 31 1.77 -9.86 -2.28
CA VAL A 31 2.86 -9.00 -2.77
C VAL A 31 3.71 -8.51 -1.60
N SER A 32 5.03 -8.58 -1.76
CA SER A 32 5.99 -8.08 -0.77
C SER A 32 7.09 -7.29 -1.46
N PHE A 33 7.42 -6.13 -0.89
CA PHE A 33 8.55 -5.32 -1.36
C PHE A 33 8.92 -4.26 -0.31
N ASP A 34 10.12 -3.72 -0.43
CA ASP A 34 10.59 -2.62 0.40
C ASP A 34 11.00 -1.46 -0.50
N VAL A 35 10.77 -0.24 -0.01
CA VAL A 35 11.30 0.96 -0.65
C VAL A 35 12.28 1.60 0.32
N GLU A 36 13.55 1.68 -0.09
CA GLU A 36 14.58 2.31 0.72
C GLU A 36 14.52 3.83 0.61
N LYS A 37 14.92 4.51 1.67
CA LYS A 37 14.99 5.97 1.67
C LYS A 37 15.96 6.45 0.61
N GLY A 38 15.55 7.46 -0.16
CA GLY A 38 16.40 8.03 -1.20
C GLY A 38 16.58 7.14 -2.42
N LYS A 39 15.83 6.06 -2.52
CA LYS A 39 15.91 5.13 -3.64
C LYS A 39 14.58 5.07 -4.39
N THR A 40 14.64 4.53 -5.60
CA THR A 40 13.46 4.32 -6.43
C THR A 40 13.26 2.83 -6.65
N LEU A 41 12.03 2.37 -6.41
CA LEU A 41 11.64 1.00 -6.73
C LEU A 41 10.65 1.04 -7.88
N CYS A 42 10.95 0.31 -8.95
CA CYS A 42 10.07 0.18 -10.10
C CYS A 42 9.22 -1.07 -10.01
N ILE A 43 7.89 -0.91 -10.11
CA ILE A 43 6.97 -2.03 -10.21
C ILE A 43 6.50 -2.08 -11.67
N VAL A 44 6.87 -3.12 -12.38
CA VAL A 44 6.54 -3.26 -13.79
C VAL A 44 5.50 -4.37 -14.00
N GLY A 45 4.73 -4.22 -15.06
CA GLY A 45 3.69 -5.18 -15.41
C GLY A 45 2.72 -4.53 -16.37
N GLU A 46 1.89 -5.35 -16.99
CA GLU A 46 0.86 -4.86 -17.88
C GLU A 46 -0.30 -4.28 -17.07
N SER A 47 -1.10 -3.42 -17.70
CA SER A 47 -2.28 -2.90 -17.06
C SER A 47 -3.22 -4.05 -16.70
N GLY A 48 -3.79 -3.99 -15.51
CA GLY A 48 -4.62 -5.08 -14.99
C GLY A 48 -3.86 -6.10 -14.14
N CYS A 49 -2.54 -5.95 -13.98
CA CYS A 49 -1.71 -6.87 -13.19
C CYS A 49 -1.63 -6.51 -11.70
N GLY A 50 -2.45 -5.58 -11.24
CA GLY A 50 -2.50 -5.22 -9.84
C GLY A 50 -1.55 -4.13 -9.40
N LYS A 51 -0.73 -3.56 -10.28
CA LYS A 51 0.19 -2.47 -9.88
C LYS A 51 -0.55 -1.23 -9.38
N SER A 52 -1.58 -0.81 -10.10
CA SER A 52 -2.39 0.34 -9.68
C SER A 52 -3.16 0.05 -8.41
N VAL A 53 -3.65 -1.17 -8.26
CA VAL A 53 -4.37 -1.59 -7.05
C VAL A 53 -3.42 -1.63 -5.86
N THR A 54 -2.18 -2.08 -6.06
CA THR A 54 -1.17 -2.07 -4.99
C THR A 54 -0.92 -0.65 -4.50
N ALA A 55 -0.72 0.30 -5.40
CA ALA A 55 -0.52 1.70 -5.03
C ALA A 55 -1.75 2.28 -4.33
N ALA A 56 -2.93 2.01 -4.85
CA ALA A 56 -4.18 2.48 -4.25
C ALA A 56 -4.38 1.88 -2.85
N THR A 57 -3.97 0.63 -2.64
CA THR A 57 -4.04 -0.01 -1.32
C THR A 57 -3.17 0.73 -0.32
N ILE A 58 -1.93 1.05 -0.70
CA ILE A 58 -1.00 1.77 0.19
C ILE A 58 -1.58 3.13 0.57
N MET A 59 -2.20 3.82 -0.37
CA MET A 59 -2.81 5.13 -0.12
C MET A 59 -4.20 5.03 0.50
N GLN A 60 -4.73 3.83 0.68
CA GLN A 60 -6.11 3.58 1.12
C GLN A 60 -7.14 4.32 0.26
N LEU A 61 -6.93 4.30 -1.06
CA LEU A 61 -7.84 4.89 -2.03
C LEU A 61 -8.64 3.82 -2.78
N LEU A 62 -8.95 2.73 -2.09
CA LEU A 62 -9.68 1.61 -2.67
C LEU A 62 -11.18 1.89 -2.79
N PRO A 63 -11.84 1.35 -3.84
CA PRO A 63 -13.31 1.44 -3.94
C PRO A 63 -14.00 0.71 -2.79
N THR A 64 -15.28 1.01 -2.60
CA THR A 64 -16.09 0.45 -1.51
C THR A 64 -16.21 -1.07 -1.53
N LEU A 65 -16.14 -1.68 -2.70
CA LEU A 65 -16.28 -3.14 -2.84
C LEU A 65 -14.98 -3.89 -2.68
N SER A 66 -13.94 -3.22 -2.23
CA SER A 66 -12.63 -3.84 -2.03
C SER A 66 -12.16 -3.67 -0.60
N ARG A 67 -11.24 -4.52 -0.21
CA ARG A 67 -10.63 -4.39 1.12
C ARG A 67 -9.28 -5.10 1.16
N ILE A 68 -8.48 -4.71 2.15
CA ILE A 68 -7.21 -5.36 2.44
C ILE A 68 -7.53 -6.61 3.27
N GLU A 69 -7.36 -7.78 2.69
CA GLU A 69 -7.65 -9.04 3.37
C GLU A 69 -6.53 -9.47 4.30
N GLU A 70 -5.29 -9.29 3.85
CA GLU A 70 -4.11 -9.66 4.64
C GLU A 70 -2.97 -8.75 4.27
N GLY A 71 -1.95 -8.76 5.12
CA GLY A 71 -0.70 -8.10 4.83
C GLY A 71 -0.40 -6.95 5.77
N GLU A 72 0.83 -6.48 5.68
CA GLU A 72 1.31 -5.37 6.47
C GLU A 72 1.90 -4.32 5.55
N ILE A 73 1.58 -3.06 5.82
CA ILE A 73 2.14 -1.90 5.13
C ILE A 73 2.74 -1.01 6.21
N LYS A 74 4.06 -1.05 6.35
CA LYS A 74 4.76 -0.26 7.35
C LYS A 74 5.40 0.94 6.70
N PHE A 75 5.01 2.12 7.14
CA PHE A 75 5.54 3.38 6.67
C PHE A 75 6.34 4.02 7.79
N GLN A 76 7.59 4.37 7.52
CA GLN A 76 8.43 5.05 8.51
C GLN A 76 8.27 6.56 8.36
N LYS A 77 7.70 7.18 9.37
CA LYS A 77 7.53 8.61 9.44
C LYS A 77 8.33 9.14 10.64
N ASP A 78 9.39 9.88 10.36
CA ASP A 78 10.34 10.35 11.38
C ASP A 78 10.87 9.15 12.18
N ASP A 79 10.64 9.11 13.49
CA ASP A 79 11.10 8.02 14.34
C ASP A 79 10.02 6.97 14.59
N LYS A 80 8.89 7.05 13.87
CA LYS A 80 7.75 6.17 14.09
C LYS A 80 7.53 5.25 12.90
N ILE A 81 7.06 4.04 13.20
CA ILE A 81 6.60 3.10 12.18
C ILE A 81 5.08 3.06 12.26
N ILE A 82 4.42 3.41 11.16
CA ILE A 82 2.97 3.44 11.07
C ILE A 82 2.51 2.26 10.23
N ASN A 83 1.58 1.46 10.77
CA ASN A 83 0.96 0.38 10.01
C ASN A 83 -0.24 0.95 9.25
N ILE A 84 -0.05 1.25 7.98
CA ILE A 84 -1.08 1.89 7.15
C ILE A 84 -2.35 1.04 7.05
N GLU A 85 -2.19 -0.28 6.97
CA GLU A 85 -3.35 -1.18 6.84
C GLU A 85 -4.28 -1.12 8.05
N LYS A 86 -3.81 -0.64 9.19
CA LYS A 86 -4.61 -0.53 10.42
C LYS A 86 -5.24 0.85 10.61
N LEU A 87 -4.90 1.81 9.76
CA LEU A 87 -5.47 3.16 9.85
C LEU A 87 -6.87 3.20 9.25
N GLU A 88 -7.70 4.07 9.79
CA GLU A 88 -9.00 4.34 9.19
C GLU A 88 -8.82 5.10 7.88
N LYS A 89 -9.54 4.69 6.85
CA LYS A 89 -9.43 5.26 5.50
C LYS A 89 -9.54 6.78 5.49
N ASN A 90 -10.49 7.33 6.23
CA ASN A 90 -10.73 8.76 6.29
C ASN A 90 -10.30 9.37 7.62
N GLY A 91 -9.48 8.65 8.38
CA GLY A 91 -8.97 9.12 9.65
C GLY A 91 -7.92 10.21 9.49
N LYS A 92 -7.65 10.91 10.57
CA LYS A 92 -6.73 12.03 10.57
C LYS A 92 -5.32 11.63 10.11
N GLU A 93 -4.80 10.51 10.63
CA GLU A 93 -3.46 10.06 10.28
C GLU A 93 -3.35 9.73 8.80
N MET A 94 -4.35 9.02 8.25
CA MET A 94 -4.32 8.66 6.84
C MET A 94 -4.42 9.89 5.95
N ARG A 95 -5.21 10.89 6.33
CA ARG A 95 -5.31 12.14 5.59
C ARG A 95 -3.99 12.90 5.59
N GLU A 96 -3.27 12.88 6.69
CA GLU A 96 -1.96 13.51 6.79
C GLU A 96 -0.94 12.81 5.89
N ILE A 97 -0.96 11.48 5.85
CA ILE A 97 -0.06 10.71 5.00
C ILE A 97 -0.32 11.05 3.52
N ARG A 98 -1.58 11.04 3.10
CA ARG A 98 -1.94 11.37 1.71
C ARG A 98 -1.66 12.80 1.34
N GLY A 99 -1.75 13.72 2.30
CA GLY A 99 -1.56 15.14 2.03
C GLY A 99 -0.12 15.61 2.06
N SER A 100 0.76 14.90 2.75
CA SER A 100 2.12 15.39 3.00
C SER A 100 3.22 14.36 2.77
N ASP A 101 2.95 13.10 3.04
CA ASP A 101 4.02 12.09 3.10
C ASP A 101 4.11 11.22 1.86
N ILE A 102 2.99 10.81 1.32
CA ILE A 102 2.93 9.93 0.15
C ILE A 102 1.98 10.53 -0.89
N ALA A 103 2.41 10.58 -2.13
CA ALA A 103 1.59 11.09 -3.22
C ALA A 103 1.51 10.06 -4.34
N MET A 104 0.43 10.13 -5.11
CA MET A 104 0.21 9.23 -6.24
C MET A 104 -0.09 10.05 -7.48
N ILE A 105 0.57 9.68 -8.58
CA ILE A 105 0.32 10.30 -9.88
C ILE A 105 -0.47 9.30 -10.71
N PHE A 106 -1.70 9.65 -11.05
CA PHE A 106 -2.57 8.78 -11.85
C PHE A 106 -2.23 8.89 -13.33
N GLN A 107 -2.44 7.81 -14.03
CA GLN A 107 -2.28 7.78 -15.48
C GLN A 107 -3.53 8.27 -16.18
#